data_8959cf94177432b1844fdb3b663a67c8
#
_entry.id   8959cf94177432b1844fdb3b663a67c8
#
_cell.length_a   1.000
_cell.length_b   1.000
_cell.length_c   1.000
_cell.angle_alpha   90.00
_cell.angle_beta   90.00
_cell.angle_gamma   90.00
#
_symmetry.space_group_name_H-M   'P 1'
#
loop_
_entity.id
_entity.type
_entity.pdbx_description
1 polymer ?
#
loop_
_entity_poly.entity_id
_entity_poly.type
_entity_poly.pdbx_seq_one_letter_code
_entity_poly.pdbx_strand_id
1 'polypeptide(L)'
;LTRSRLLTLTASLTTAFTVLVALAATPAQAASTVRYVALGDSYSSGVGAGSYTSESGACQRSTKAYPALWAAANAPAAYAFVACSGATTTSVTSSQLSALSSSTTLVSITVGGNDVGFADIMSTCALKGTTQCVAAVQTAEDKARASLPGLLDNVYNAIRSRAPNARVVVLGYPVFYQLGTVCVGLSATSHAKINEGINLVDDLTRTAAGRHGFTFADVRSIFVGHQLCSGDKWLHALNFASLGISYHPMATGHSGGYYPVFRTAAA
;
A
#
# COMPACT_ATOMS: atom_id res chain seq x y z
N LEU A 1 -10.38 66.61 -83.02
CA LEU A 1 -11.16 65.75 -82.17
C LEU A 1 -10.31 64.66 -81.53
N THR A 2 -9.72 64.96 -80.35
CA THR A 2 -8.82 64.04 -79.60
C THR A 2 -9.50 63.64 -78.31
N ARG A 3 -9.78 62.35 -78.15
CA ARG A 3 -10.34 61.77 -76.92
C ARG A 3 -9.20 61.33 -75.99
N SER A 4 -9.06 62.00 -74.85
CA SER A 4 -8.18 61.65 -73.76
C SER A 4 -8.80 60.47 -72.97
N ARG A 5 -8.03 59.40 -72.77
CA ARG A 5 -8.43 58.29 -71.90
C ARG A 5 -7.71 58.45 -70.57
N LEU A 6 -8.47 58.64 -69.50
CA LEU A 6 -7.95 58.55 -68.12
C LEU A 6 -7.76 57.09 -67.72
N LEU A 7 -6.56 56.72 -67.31
CA LEU A 7 -6.25 55.49 -66.69
C LEU A 7 -6.37 55.70 -65.16
N THR A 8 -7.32 55.04 -64.55
CA THR A 8 -7.43 54.91 -63.08
C THR A 8 -6.58 53.76 -62.59
N LEU A 9 -5.56 54.09 -61.82
CA LEU A 9 -4.80 53.10 -61.06
C LEU A 9 -5.52 52.78 -59.75
N THR A 10 -5.99 51.55 -59.57
CA THR A 10 -6.48 51.06 -58.31
C THR A 10 -5.31 50.40 -57.56
N ALA A 11 -4.89 51.02 -56.49
CA ALA A 11 -3.89 50.46 -55.55
C ALA A 11 -4.60 49.48 -54.60
N SER A 12 -4.30 48.19 -54.75
CA SER A 12 -4.74 47.14 -53.83
C SER A 12 -3.78 47.09 -52.62
N LEU A 13 -4.25 47.51 -51.42
CA LEU A 13 -3.60 47.29 -50.14
C LEU A 13 -3.86 45.87 -49.70
N THR A 14 -2.87 44.99 -49.78
CA THR A 14 -2.87 43.66 -49.14
C THR A 14 -2.33 43.81 -47.69
N THR A 15 -3.25 43.84 -46.72
CA THR A 15 -2.91 43.75 -45.30
C THR A 15 -2.52 42.31 -44.97
N ALA A 16 -1.21 42.07 -44.75
CA ALA A 16 -0.72 40.83 -44.21
C ALA A 16 -1.01 40.73 -42.70
N PHE A 17 -1.94 39.86 -42.34
CA PHE A 17 -2.24 39.53 -40.94
C PHE A 17 -1.20 38.51 -40.46
N THR A 18 -0.18 38.95 -39.75
CA THR A 18 0.76 38.06 -39.03
C THR A 18 0.10 37.52 -37.77
N VAL A 19 -0.39 36.28 -37.82
CA VAL A 19 -0.87 35.57 -36.63
C VAL A 19 0.34 35.17 -35.78
N LEU A 20 0.56 35.89 -34.69
CA LEU A 20 1.55 35.48 -33.67
C LEU A 20 0.94 34.29 -32.88
N VAL A 21 1.36 33.06 -33.20
CA VAL A 21 1.07 31.87 -32.39
C VAL A 21 1.95 31.97 -31.16
N ALA A 22 1.42 32.43 -30.03
CA ALA A 22 2.05 32.33 -28.73
C ALA A 22 2.11 30.85 -28.32
N LEU A 23 3.25 30.19 -28.50
CA LEU A 23 3.53 28.90 -27.88
C LEU A 23 3.54 29.11 -26.36
N ALA A 24 2.42 28.77 -25.72
CA ALA A 24 2.35 28.66 -24.27
C ALA A 24 3.30 27.54 -23.85
N ALA A 25 4.49 27.89 -23.35
CA ALA A 25 5.40 26.95 -22.73
C ALA A 25 4.68 26.40 -21.48
N THR A 26 4.27 25.12 -21.52
CA THR A 26 3.83 24.42 -20.32
C THR A 26 4.97 24.44 -19.33
N PRO A 27 4.75 24.85 -18.05
CA PRO A 27 5.82 24.81 -17.07
C PRO A 27 6.36 23.39 -16.99
N ALA A 28 7.64 23.20 -17.23
CA ALA A 28 8.31 21.93 -17.04
C ALA A 28 8.15 21.55 -15.57
N GLN A 29 7.39 20.51 -15.30
CA GLN A 29 7.23 19.98 -13.94
C GLN A 29 8.61 19.52 -13.47
N ALA A 30 9.09 20.07 -12.35
CA ALA A 30 10.38 19.67 -11.77
C ALA A 30 10.38 18.14 -11.59
N ALA A 31 11.44 17.48 -12.09
CA ALA A 31 11.56 16.03 -11.93
C ALA A 31 11.57 15.67 -10.46
N SER A 32 10.82 14.62 -10.09
CA SER A 32 10.78 14.14 -8.71
C SER A 32 12.19 13.75 -8.24
N THR A 33 12.55 14.14 -7.02
CA THR A 33 13.79 13.71 -6.36
C THR A 33 13.58 12.48 -5.48
N VAL A 34 12.34 12.01 -5.35
CA VAL A 34 11.99 10.88 -4.49
C VAL A 34 12.54 9.57 -5.05
N ARG A 35 13.26 8.83 -4.23
CA ARG A 35 13.75 7.47 -4.49
C ARG A 35 13.04 6.52 -3.53
N TYR A 36 12.02 5.84 -4.05
CA TYR A 36 11.08 5.06 -3.26
C TYR A 36 11.40 3.57 -3.30
N VAL A 37 11.40 2.93 -2.12
CA VAL A 37 11.50 1.48 -1.97
C VAL A 37 10.30 0.97 -1.17
N ALA A 38 9.54 0.04 -1.75
CA ALA A 38 8.42 -0.63 -1.12
C ALA A 38 8.83 -2.03 -0.65
N LEU A 39 8.91 -2.17 0.66
CA LEU A 39 9.21 -3.40 1.38
C LEU A 39 7.92 -4.02 1.93
N GLY A 40 8.03 -5.23 2.47
CA GLY A 40 7.01 -5.82 3.31
C GLY A 40 6.49 -7.16 2.85
N ASP A 41 5.32 -7.48 3.35
CA ASP A 41 4.61 -8.75 3.17
C ASP A 41 3.54 -8.70 2.06
N SER A 42 2.55 -9.59 2.15
CA SER A 42 1.45 -9.69 1.19
C SER A 42 0.56 -8.45 1.11
N TYR A 43 0.44 -7.68 2.18
CA TYR A 43 -0.35 -6.43 2.18
C TYR A 43 0.37 -5.31 1.44
N SER A 44 1.70 -5.27 1.51
CA SER A 44 2.50 -4.36 0.68
C SER A 44 2.60 -4.87 -0.76
N SER A 45 2.78 -6.18 -1.01
CA SER A 45 2.87 -6.72 -2.37
C SER A 45 1.56 -6.65 -3.14
N GLY A 46 0.41 -6.62 -2.45
CA GLY A 46 -0.91 -6.50 -3.05
C GLY A 46 -1.56 -7.82 -3.39
N VAL A 47 -1.30 -8.87 -2.58
CA VAL A 47 -2.06 -10.12 -2.66
C VAL A 47 -3.55 -9.80 -2.53
N GLY A 48 -4.38 -10.41 -3.37
CA GLY A 48 -5.81 -10.14 -3.43
C GLY A 48 -6.22 -9.03 -4.41
N ALA A 49 -5.31 -8.13 -4.80
CA ALA A 49 -5.66 -7.04 -5.72
C ALA A 49 -5.69 -7.46 -7.20
N GLY A 50 -5.18 -8.65 -7.54
CA GLY A 50 -5.04 -9.11 -8.92
C GLY A 50 -3.96 -8.33 -9.70
N SER A 51 -3.91 -8.50 -11.02
CA SER A 51 -2.96 -7.78 -11.89
C SER A 51 -1.50 -7.90 -11.41
N TYR A 52 -1.08 -9.11 -11.07
CA TYR A 52 0.29 -9.39 -10.63
C TYR A 52 1.27 -9.28 -11.79
N THR A 53 2.46 -8.76 -11.51
CA THR A 53 3.54 -8.68 -12.50
C THR A 53 4.19 -10.06 -12.66
N SER A 54 4.54 -10.45 -13.88
CA SER A 54 5.08 -11.78 -14.18
C SER A 54 6.42 -12.03 -13.48
N GLU A 55 7.27 -11.00 -13.39
CA GLU A 55 8.58 -11.06 -12.73
C GLU A 55 8.50 -11.21 -11.21
N SER A 56 7.33 -10.98 -10.61
CA SER A 56 7.16 -11.10 -9.17
C SER A 56 7.02 -12.54 -8.68
N GLY A 57 6.61 -13.47 -9.55
CA GLY A 57 6.45 -14.89 -9.20
C GLY A 57 5.62 -15.09 -7.92
N ALA A 58 6.16 -15.86 -6.98
CA ALA A 58 5.50 -16.14 -5.70
C ALA A 58 5.31 -14.92 -4.80
N CYS A 59 6.02 -13.82 -5.03
CA CYS A 59 5.84 -12.59 -4.27
C CYS A 59 4.52 -11.87 -4.56
N GLN A 60 3.88 -12.16 -5.71
CA GLN A 60 2.57 -11.63 -6.09
C GLN A 60 2.48 -10.11 -5.99
N ARG A 61 3.46 -9.39 -6.55
CA ARG A 61 3.42 -7.91 -6.59
C ARG A 61 2.40 -7.44 -7.61
N SER A 62 1.41 -6.68 -7.14
CA SER A 62 0.30 -6.18 -7.94
C SER A 62 0.54 -4.76 -8.42
N THR A 63 0.21 -4.48 -9.69
CA THR A 63 0.15 -3.10 -10.21
C THR A 63 -0.97 -2.28 -9.57
N LYS A 64 -1.90 -2.93 -8.84
CA LYS A 64 -2.99 -2.32 -8.08
C LYS A 64 -2.68 -2.20 -6.58
N ALA A 65 -1.51 -2.64 -6.13
CA ALA A 65 -1.06 -2.45 -4.75
C ALA A 65 -0.79 -0.96 -4.46
N TYR A 66 -1.00 -0.52 -3.22
CA TYR A 66 -0.82 0.88 -2.83
C TYR A 66 0.57 1.46 -3.21
N PRO A 67 1.69 0.69 -3.13
CA PRO A 67 2.99 1.22 -3.53
C PRO A 67 3.06 1.52 -5.03
N ALA A 68 2.49 0.63 -5.86
CA ALA A 68 2.46 0.81 -7.31
C ALA A 68 1.54 1.98 -7.70
N LEU A 69 0.38 2.12 -7.04
CA LEU A 69 -0.53 3.26 -7.24
C LEU A 69 0.15 4.58 -6.91
N TRP A 70 0.89 4.62 -5.80
CA TRP A 70 1.62 5.82 -5.40
C TRP A 70 2.74 6.16 -6.38
N ALA A 71 3.51 5.17 -6.81
CA ALA A 71 4.59 5.36 -7.78
C ALA A 71 4.05 5.86 -9.13
N ALA A 72 2.94 5.31 -9.61
CA ALA A 72 2.29 5.75 -10.85
C ALA A 72 1.80 7.21 -10.76
N ALA A 73 1.27 7.63 -9.61
CA ALA A 73 0.74 8.98 -9.42
C ALA A 73 1.82 10.04 -9.18
N ASN A 74 2.99 9.67 -8.65
CA ASN A 74 4.02 10.63 -8.20
C ASN A 74 5.31 10.57 -9.04
N ALA A 75 5.44 9.63 -9.97
CA ALA A 75 6.59 9.47 -10.87
C ALA A 75 7.95 9.67 -10.13
N PRO A 76 8.28 8.84 -9.10
CA PRO A 76 9.52 9.00 -8.36
C PRO A 76 10.74 8.82 -9.27
N ALA A 77 11.86 9.48 -8.93
CA ALA A 77 13.13 9.38 -9.67
C ALA A 77 13.67 7.93 -9.71
N ALA A 78 13.34 7.13 -8.72
CA ALA A 78 13.58 5.69 -8.69
C ALA A 78 12.49 4.98 -7.89
N TYR A 79 12.11 3.78 -8.33
CA TYR A 79 11.13 2.94 -7.62
C TYR A 79 11.62 1.49 -7.61
N ALA A 80 11.70 0.92 -6.42
CA ALA A 80 11.97 -0.51 -6.24
C ALA A 80 10.82 -1.14 -5.44
N PHE A 81 10.15 -2.11 -6.04
CA PHE A 81 9.04 -2.83 -5.42
C PHE A 81 9.48 -4.25 -5.09
N VAL A 82 9.88 -4.48 -3.85
CA VAL A 82 10.48 -5.75 -3.41
C VAL A 82 9.67 -6.46 -2.32
N ALA A 83 8.52 -5.94 -1.92
CA ALA A 83 7.59 -6.61 -1.03
C ALA A 83 7.25 -8.02 -1.56
N CYS A 84 7.05 -8.97 -0.66
CA CYS A 84 6.85 -10.37 -1.04
C CYS A 84 5.80 -11.05 -0.15
N SER A 85 4.85 -11.75 -0.78
CA SER A 85 3.84 -12.55 -0.08
C SER A 85 4.49 -13.48 0.96
N GLY A 86 3.92 -13.52 2.16
CA GLY A 86 4.41 -14.37 3.26
C GLY A 86 5.66 -13.86 3.98
N ALA A 87 6.19 -12.68 3.63
CA ALA A 87 7.41 -12.18 4.26
C ALA A 87 7.23 -11.94 5.77
N THR A 88 8.19 -12.44 6.55
CA THR A 88 8.39 -12.12 7.97
C THR A 88 9.41 -11.00 8.12
N THR A 89 9.60 -10.47 9.32
CA THR A 89 10.67 -9.52 9.63
C THR A 89 12.04 -10.05 9.23
N THR A 90 12.29 -11.35 9.48
CA THR A 90 13.55 -12.03 9.09
C THR A 90 13.71 -12.09 7.58
N SER A 91 12.67 -12.45 6.83
CA SER A 91 12.76 -12.48 5.36
C SER A 91 12.89 -11.10 4.74
N VAL A 92 12.25 -10.07 5.29
CA VAL A 92 12.51 -8.68 4.88
C VAL A 92 13.98 -8.34 5.03
N THR A 93 14.56 -8.64 6.21
CA THR A 93 15.97 -8.33 6.51
C THR A 93 16.92 -9.06 5.57
N SER A 94 16.67 -10.34 5.27
CA SER A 94 17.58 -11.17 4.48
C SER A 94 17.47 -10.96 2.97
N SER A 95 16.29 -10.60 2.45
CA SER A 95 16.04 -10.62 0.99
C SER A 95 15.58 -9.30 0.39
N GLN A 96 15.04 -8.34 1.18
CA GLN A 96 14.49 -7.11 0.62
C GLN A 96 15.38 -5.88 0.84
N LEU A 97 16.21 -5.86 1.89
CA LEU A 97 16.98 -4.67 2.26
C LEU A 97 18.11 -4.34 1.28
N SER A 98 18.48 -5.25 0.36
CA SER A 98 19.45 -4.94 -0.71
C SER A 98 18.96 -3.86 -1.67
N ALA A 99 17.65 -3.61 -1.73
CA ALA A 99 17.06 -2.53 -2.53
C ALA A 99 17.26 -1.14 -1.91
N LEU A 100 17.63 -1.06 -0.64
CA LEU A 100 17.89 0.19 0.07
C LEU A 100 19.32 0.69 -0.15
N SER A 101 19.48 2.00 -0.16
CA SER A 101 20.77 2.66 -0.19
C SER A 101 20.70 4.00 0.56
N SER A 102 21.85 4.64 0.79
CA SER A 102 21.92 6.01 1.37
C SER A 102 21.19 7.06 0.54
N SER A 103 20.93 6.80 -0.74
CA SER A 103 20.14 7.67 -1.61
C SER A 103 18.63 7.42 -1.57
N THR A 104 18.16 6.38 -0.87
CA THR A 104 16.73 6.13 -0.67
C THR A 104 16.12 7.23 0.18
N THR A 105 15.01 7.84 -0.27
CA THR A 105 14.37 8.96 0.43
C THR A 105 13.00 8.61 1.00
N LEU A 106 12.36 7.56 0.47
CA LEU A 106 11.05 7.09 0.94
C LEU A 106 11.05 5.56 1.02
N VAL A 107 10.54 5.03 2.13
CA VAL A 107 10.33 3.60 2.34
C VAL A 107 8.90 3.38 2.83
N SER A 108 8.21 2.39 2.32
CA SER A 108 6.98 1.86 2.93
C SER A 108 7.14 0.40 3.30
N ILE A 109 6.46 -0.04 4.37
CA ILE A 109 6.50 -1.43 4.82
C ILE A 109 5.23 -1.82 5.58
N THR A 110 4.70 -3.02 5.30
CA THR A 110 3.83 -3.80 6.19
C THR A 110 4.58 -5.06 6.60
N VAL A 111 4.64 -5.39 7.88
CA VAL A 111 5.34 -6.59 8.36
C VAL A 111 4.91 -6.95 9.80
N GLY A 112 4.99 -8.22 10.16
CA GLY A 112 4.74 -8.70 11.52
C GLY A 112 3.59 -9.70 11.63
N GLY A 113 2.59 -9.65 10.74
CA GLY A 113 1.48 -10.59 10.73
C GLY A 113 1.92 -12.05 10.52
N ASN A 114 2.89 -12.29 9.64
CA ASN A 114 3.43 -13.62 9.40
C ASN A 114 4.33 -14.11 10.55
N ASP A 115 5.02 -13.21 11.26
CA ASP A 115 5.84 -13.54 12.43
C ASP A 115 5.01 -14.16 13.56
N VAL A 116 3.76 -13.72 13.72
CA VAL A 116 2.84 -14.26 14.71
C VAL A 116 2.06 -15.49 14.23
N GLY A 117 2.18 -15.88 12.95
CA GLY A 117 1.56 -17.09 12.41
C GLY A 117 0.15 -16.88 11.85
N PHE A 118 -0.10 -15.75 11.21
CA PHE A 118 -1.41 -15.36 10.69
C PHE A 118 -2.14 -16.46 9.90
N ALA A 119 -1.46 -17.11 8.94
CA ALA A 119 -2.10 -18.12 8.07
C ALA A 119 -2.59 -19.34 8.87
N ASP A 120 -1.80 -19.83 9.83
CA ASP A 120 -2.14 -20.98 10.67
C ASP A 120 -3.30 -20.67 11.62
N ILE A 121 -3.34 -19.43 12.15
CA ILE A 121 -4.43 -18.94 13.00
C ILE A 121 -5.73 -18.95 12.20
N MET A 122 -5.73 -18.34 11.01
CA MET A 122 -6.93 -18.24 10.19
C MET A 122 -7.41 -19.61 9.69
N SER A 123 -6.48 -20.52 9.37
CA SER A 123 -6.81 -21.93 9.07
C SER A 123 -7.45 -22.63 10.25
N THR A 124 -6.92 -22.44 11.46
CA THR A 124 -7.49 -23.00 12.68
C THR A 124 -8.90 -22.44 12.94
N CYS A 125 -9.09 -21.13 12.80
CA CYS A 125 -10.41 -20.50 12.93
C CYS A 125 -11.41 -21.05 11.91
N ALA A 126 -11.00 -21.23 10.66
CA ALA A 126 -11.87 -21.72 9.60
C ALA A 126 -12.29 -23.19 9.77
N LEU A 127 -11.39 -24.04 10.31
CA LEU A 127 -11.57 -25.50 10.27
C LEU A 127 -11.91 -26.14 11.62
N LYS A 128 -11.57 -25.51 12.75
CA LYS A 128 -11.65 -26.15 14.07
C LYS A 128 -12.66 -25.55 15.04
N GLY A 129 -13.42 -24.55 14.60
CA GLY A 129 -14.51 -23.96 15.37
C GLY A 129 -14.05 -22.90 16.40
N THR A 130 -15.03 -22.33 17.12
CA THR A 130 -14.85 -21.13 17.94
C THR A 130 -13.82 -21.30 19.06
N THR A 131 -13.89 -22.38 19.82
CA THR A 131 -12.99 -22.58 20.97
C THR A 131 -11.51 -22.61 20.54
N GLN A 132 -11.22 -23.37 19.50
CA GLN A 132 -9.86 -23.52 18.96
C GLN A 132 -9.39 -22.22 18.27
N CYS A 133 -10.30 -21.50 17.60
CA CYS A 133 -10.01 -20.19 17.04
C CYS A 133 -9.59 -19.19 18.12
N VAL A 134 -10.38 -19.04 19.18
CA VAL A 134 -10.08 -18.14 20.30
C VAL A 134 -8.74 -18.51 20.96
N ALA A 135 -8.49 -19.79 21.19
CA ALA A 135 -7.23 -20.27 21.78
C ALA A 135 -6.02 -19.99 20.87
N ALA A 136 -6.16 -20.20 19.54
CA ALA A 136 -5.09 -19.94 18.60
C ALA A 136 -4.75 -18.44 18.53
N VAL A 137 -5.76 -17.57 18.49
CA VAL A 137 -5.53 -16.12 18.51
C VAL A 137 -4.88 -15.70 19.84
N GLN A 138 -5.34 -16.22 20.98
CA GLN A 138 -4.72 -15.92 22.28
C GLN A 138 -3.25 -16.32 22.33
N THR A 139 -2.91 -17.51 21.85
CA THR A 139 -1.51 -17.96 21.75
C THR A 139 -0.68 -17.04 20.87
N ALA A 140 -1.25 -16.57 19.75
CA ALA A 140 -0.58 -15.64 18.86
C ALA A 140 -0.39 -14.26 19.51
N GLU A 141 -1.36 -13.77 20.27
CA GLU A 141 -1.23 -12.52 21.02
C GLU A 141 -0.10 -12.61 22.07
N ASP A 142 -0.01 -13.73 22.80
CA ASP A 142 1.04 -13.92 23.78
C ASP A 142 2.43 -13.98 23.10
N LYS A 143 2.53 -14.65 21.97
CA LYS A 143 3.73 -14.65 21.12
C LYS A 143 4.06 -13.24 20.61
N ALA A 144 3.04 -12.49 20.14
CA ALA A 144 3.23 -11.13 19.66
C ALA A 144 3.80 -10.24 20.76
N ARG A 145 3.23 -10.26 21.97
CA ARG A 145 3.74 -9.47 23.11
C ARG A 145 5.18 -9.84 23.47
N ALA A 146 5.52 -11.13 23.41
CA ALA A 146 6.84 -11.62 23.82
C ALA A 146 7.94 -11.34 22.80
N SER A 147 7.65 -11.42 21.49
CA SER A 147 8.71 -11.47 20.46
C SER A 147 8.61 -10.35 19.41
N LEU A 148 7.41 -9.92 19.02
CA LEU A 148 7.24 -9.01 17.90
C LEU A 148 7.94 -7.64 18.08
N PRO A 149 7.95 -7.01 19.27
CA PRO A 149 8.66 -5.75 19.46
C PRO A 149 10.14 -5.84 19.08
N GLY A 150 10.86 -6.88 19.55
CA GLY A 150 12.27 -7.07 19.24
C GLY A 150 12.52 -7.40 17.77
N LEU A 151 11.62 -8.16 17.14
CA LEU A 151 11.70 -8.47 15.69
C LEU A 151 11.52 -7.21 14.84
N LEU A 152 10.56 -6.35 15.20
CA LEU A 152 10.33 -5.07 14.54
C LEU A 152 11.52 -4.11 14.75
N ASP A 153 12.04 -4.01 15.97
CA ASP A 153 13.22 -3.19 16.24
C ASP A 153 14.43 -3.61 15.38
N ASN A 154 14.65 -4.93 15.21
CA ASN A 154 15.73 -5.43 14.38
C ASN A 154 15.59 -5.02 12.90
N VAL A 155 14.40 -5.19 12.30
CA VAL A 155 14.18 -4.80 10.89
C VAL A 155 14.22 -3.29 10.71
N TYR A 156 13.69 -2.51 11.66
CA TYR A 156 13.70 -1.05 11.58
C TYR A 156 15.10 -0.45 11.75
N ASN A 157 15.91 -1.01 12.64
CA ASN A 157 17.34 -0.67 12.76
C ASN A 157 18.09 -0.96 11.44
N ALA A 158 17.83 -2.11 10.83
CA ALA A 158 18.45 -2.48 9.58
C ALA A 158 18.02 -1.58 8.40
N ILE A 159 16.74 -1.16 8.34
CA ILE A 159 16.24 -0.16 7.38
C ILE A 159 16.96 1.17 7.60
N ARG A 160 17.01 1.68 8.83
CA ARG A 160 17.65 2.95 9.17
C ARG A 160 19.13 2.94 8.83
N SER A 161 19.83 1.84 9.08
CA SER A 161 21.26 1.68 8.77
C SER A 161 21.53 1.79 7.25
N ARG A 162 20.66 1.24 6.40
CA ARG A 162 20.82 1.24 4.94
C ARG A 162 20.30 2.52 4.26
N ALA A 163 19.26 3.11 4.84
CA ALA A 163 18.61 4.32 4.33
C ALA A 163 18.48 5.39 5.43
N PRO A 164 19.61 5.97 5.89
CA PRO A 164 19.66 6.80 7.10
C PRO A 164 18.79 8.06 7.00
N ASN A 165 18.57 8.58 5.81
CA ASN A 165 17.83 9.81 5.56
C ASN A 165 16.42 9.57 5.03
N ALA A 166 16.01 8.31 4.89
CA ALA A 166 14.69 8.00 4.35
C ALA A 166 13.58 8.34 5.34
N ARG A 167 12.50 8.92 4.82
CA ARG A 167 11.20 8.86 5.48
C ARG A 167 10.71 7.42 5.40
N VAL A 168 10.40 6.82 6.54
CA VAL A 168 9.88 5.46 6.61
C VAL A 168 8.44 5.50 7.09
N VAL A 169 7.55 4.94 6.29
CA VAL A 169 6.12 4.80 6.59
C VAL A 169 5.82 3.32 6.83
N VAL A 170 5.44 3.01 8.05
CA VAL A 170 4.99 1.68 8.47
C VAL A 170 3.47 1.68 8.42
N LEU A 171 2.87 0.80 7.60
CA LEU A 171 1.42 0.70 7.52
C LEU A 171 0.93 -0.46 8.39
N GLY A 172 -0.21 -0.26 9.05
CA GLY A 172 -0.89 -1.29 9.83
C GLY A 172 -1.76 -2.21 8.96
N TYR A 173 -2.47 -3.12 9.63
CA TYR A 173 -3.45 -4.01 9.02
C TYR A 173 -4.88 -3.54 9.33
N PRO A 174 -5.86 -3.71 8.42
CA PRO A 174 -7.23 -3.33 8.69
C PRO A 174 -7.88 -4.33 9.65
N VAL A 175 -8.79 -3.87 10.48
CA VAL A 175 -9.66 -4.74 11.25
C VAL A 175 -10.55 -5.53 10.29
N PHE A 176 -10.61 -6.88 10.42
CA PHE A 176 -11.22 -7.72 9.42
C PHE A 176 -12.74 -7.73 9.44
N TYR A 177 -13.35 -7.78 10.62
CA TYR A 177 -14.78 -8.03 10.74
C TYR A 177 -15.54 -6.83 11.27
N GLN A 178 -16.62 -6.48 10.60
CA GLN A 178 -17.64 -5.60 11.16
C GLN A 178 -18.42 -6.36 12.23
N LEU A 179 -18.34 -5.92 13.47
CA LEU A 179 -19.07 -6.55 14.58
C LEU A 179 -20.50 -6.06 14.64
N GLY A 180 -21.37 -6.87 15.28
CA GLY A 180 -22.78 -6.52 15.46
C GLY A 180 -23.66 -6.73 14.22
N THR A 181 -23.11 -7.37 13.16
CA THR A 181 -23.83 -7.69 11.92
C THR A 181 -24.00 -9.20 11.76
N VAL A 182 -25.00 -9.62 10.98
CA VAL A 182 -25.13 -11.02 10.59
C VAL A 182 -24.06 -11.35 9.54
N CYS A 183 -23.26 -12.37 9.82
CA CYS A 183 -22.17 -12.79 8.96
C CYS A 183 -22.09 -14.31 8.91
N VAL A 184 -22.04 -14.89 7.70
CA VAL A 184 -21.89 -16.32 7.51
C VAL A 184 -20.43 -16.73 7.68
N GLY A 185 -20.18 -17.86 8.32
CA GLY A 185 -18.84 -18.42 8.52
C GLY A 185 -18.47 -18.55 9.98
N LEU A 186 -17.47 -17.77 10.42
CA LEU A 186 -17.01 -17.81 11.82
C LEU A 186 -18.03 -17.21 12.78
N SER A 187 -17.98 -17.61 14.05
CA SER A 187 -18.85 -17.04 15.08
C SER A 187 -18.52 -15.59 15.40
N ALA A 188 -19.48 -14.84 15.95
CA ALA A 188 -19.26 -13.48 16.43
C ALA A 188 -18.13 -13.39 17.46
N THR A 189 -17.97 -14.41 18.31
CA THR A 189 -16.86 -14.51 19.28
C THR A 189 -15.51 -14.63 18.55
N SER A 190 -15.43 -15.46 17.49
CA SER A 190 -14.22 -15.57 16.68
C SER A 190 -13.91 -14.26 15.97
N HIS A 191 -14.91 -13.57 15.41
CA HIS A 191 -14.72 -12.26 14.77
C HIS A 191 -14.12 -11.23 15.74
N ALA A 192 -14.70 -11.12 16.92
CA ALA A 192 -14.22 -10.18 17.95
C ALA A 192 -12.78 -10.50 18.38
N LYS A 193 -12.45 -11.77 18.59
CA LYS A 193 -11.11 -12.19 19.02
C LYS A 193 -10.06 -11.99 17.91
N ILE A 194 -10.40 -12.26 16.65
CA ILE A 194 -9.51 -11.97 15.51
C ILE A 194 -9.22 -10.47 15.41
N ASN A 195 -10.25 -9.64 15.53
CA ASN A 195 -10.10 -8.18 15.53
C ASN A 195 -9.21 -7.67 16.67
N GLU A 196 -9.33 -8.29 17.87
CA GLU A 196 -8.46 -7.99 19.02
C GLU A 196 -7.00 -8.28 18.71
N GLY A 197 -6.70 -9.46 18.12
CA GLY A 197 -5.36 -9.83 17.72
C GLY A 197 -4.74 -8.88 16.68
N ILE A 198 -5.54 -8.44 15.70
CA ILE A 198 -5.08 -7.44 14.70
C ILE A 198 -4.76 -6.10 15.38
N ASN A 199 -5.63 -5.63 16.24
CA ASN A 199 -5.41 -4.39 17.00
C ASN A 199 -4.12 -4.47 17.81
N LEU A 200 -3.86 -5.60 18.48
CA LEU A 200 -2.62 -5.81 19.22
C LEU A 200 -1.38 -5.72 18.35
N VAL A 201 -1.36 -6.40 17.18
CA VAL A 201 -0.23 -6.35 16.23
C VAL A 201 0.02 -4.92 15.77
N ASP A 202 -1.04 -4.18 15.43
CA ASP A 202 -0.93 -2.79 14.99
C ASP A 202 -0.42 -1.86 16.10
N ASP A 203 -0.87 -2.04 17.34
CA ASP A 203 -0.44 -1.21 18.46
C ASP A 203 1.02 -1.48 18.84
N LEU A 204 1.47 -2.73 18.78
CA LEU A 204 2.89 -3.09 18.94
C LEU A 204 3.74 -2.50 17.79
N THR A 205 3.25 -2.58 16.55
CA THR A 205 3.90 -2.03 15.36
C THR A 205 4.00 -0.51 15.42
N ARG A 206 2.92 0.18 15.82
CA ARG A 206 2.90 1.63 16.05
C ARG A 206 3.95 2.03 17.08
N THR A 207 3.99 1.31 18.21
CA THR A 207 4.94 1.57 19.30
C THR A 207 6.39 1.39 18.82
N ALA A 208 6.66 0.32 18.08
CA ALA A 208 7.98 0.08 17.50
C ALA A 208 8.37 1.16 16.48
N ALA A 209 7.48 1.50 15.56
CA ALA A 209 7.70 2.57 14.58
C ALA A 209 8.07 3.91 15.26
N GLY A 210 7.33 4.27 16.30
CA GLY A 210 7.58 5.48 17.09
C GLY A 210 8.98 5.51 17.74
N ARG A 211 9.47 4.37 18.29
CA ARG A 211 10.83 4.27 18.85
C ARG A 211 11.93 4.56 17.83
N HIS A 212 11.67 4.27 16.54
CA HIS A 212 12.62 4.48 15.44
C HIS A 212 12.42 5.79 14.68
N GLY A 213 11.51 6.67 15.14
CA GLY A 213 11.17 7.90 14.44
C GLY A 213 10.52 7.64 13.07
N PHE A 214 9.84 6.51 12.90
CA PHE A 214 9.08 6.15 11.71
C PHE A 214 7.62 6.58 11.86
N THR A 215 6.98 6.91 10.75
CA THR A 215 5.55 7.24 10.73
C THR A 215 4.73 5.96 10.69
N PHE A 216 3.89 5.71 11.70
CA PHE A 216 2.87 4.65 11.60
C PHE A 216 1.63 5.19 10.90
N ALA A 217 1.25 4.57 9.80
CA ALA A 217 0.08 4.91 9.01
C ALA A 217 -1.04 3.91 9.30
N ASP A 218 -1.96 4.31 10.18
CA ASP A 218 -3.07 3.48 10.63
C ASP A 218 -4.18 3.41 9.58
N VAL A 219 -4.43 2.23 9.04
CA VAL A 219 -5.47 2.02 8.04
C VAL A 219 -6.82 1.60 8.64
N ARG A 220 -6.89 1.34 9.95
CA ARG A 220 -8.10 0.79 10.58
C ARG A 220 -9.31 1.69 10.41
N SER A 221 -9.16 3.00 10.57
CA SER A 221 -10.27 3.96 10.50
C SER A 221 -10.89 4.07 9.12
N ILE A 222 -10.08 4.04 8.06
CA ILE A 222 -10.58 4.15 6.68
C ILE A 222 -11.29 2.87 6.22
N PHE A 223 -11.00 1.73 6.85
CA PHE A 223 -11.68 0.46 6.57
C PHE A 223 -13.00 0.30 7.35
N VAL A 224 -13.37 1.22 8.23
CA VAL A 224 -14.69 1.17 8.93
C VAL A 224 -15.81 1.25 7.89
N GLY A 225 -16.74 0.27 7.92
CA GLY A 225 -17.79 0.10 6.91
C GLY A 225 -17.37 -0.70 5.67
N HIS A 226 -16.08 -1.04 5.54
CA HIS A 226 -15.50 -1.82 4.44
C HIS A 226 -14.88 -3.16 4.88
N GLN A 227 -15.09 -3.53 6.13
CA GLN A 227 -14.66 -4.83 6.67
C GLN A 227 -15.49 -5.97 6.08
N LEU A 228 -15.07 -7.20 6.36
CA LEU A 228 -15.92 -8.38 6.14
C LEU A 228 -17.23 -8.23 6.92
N CYS A 229 -18.32 -8.75 6.39
CA CYS A 229 -19.68 -8.63 6.91
C CYS A 229 -20.31 -7.23 6.75
N SER A 230 -19.64 -6.28 6.13
CA SER A 230 -20.24 -5.03 5.67
C SER A 230 -20.90 -5.18 4.30
N GLY A 231 -21.74 -4.22 3.92
CA GLY A 231 -22.35 -4.15 2.58
C GLY A 231 -21.37 -3.81 1.46
N ASP A 232 -20.25 -3.14 1.78
CA ASP A 232 -19.21 -2.72 0.83
C ASP A 232 -17.82 -3.15 1.34
N LYS A 233 -17.56 -4.45 1.24
CA LYS A 233 -16.30 -5.03 1.73
C LYS A 233 -15.13 -4.77 0.78
N TRP A 234 -13.98 -4.40 1.33
CA TRP A 234 -12.72 -4.20 0.63
C TRP A 234 -11.69 -5.32 0.89
N LEU A 235 -12.09 -6.33 1.65
CA LEU A 235 -11.29 -7.51 1.97
C LEU A 235 -11.92 -8.75 1.34
N HIS A 236 -11.09 -9.70 0.92
CA HIS A 236 -11.56 -11.04 0.55
C HIS A 236 -12.00 -11.80 1.80
N ALA A 237 -13.21 -12.32 1.78
CA ALA A 237 -13.63 -13.31 2.76
C ALA A 237 -12.81 -14.61 2.58
N LEU A 238 -12.94 -15.54 3.54
CA LEU A 238 -12.37 -16.88 3.41
C LEU A 238 -12.82 -17.51 2.09
N ASN A 239 -11.86 -17.89 1.27
CA ASN A 239 -12.07 -18.48 -0.05
C ASN A 239 -11.33 -19.83 -0.14
N PHE A 240 -12.05 -20.93 -0.02
CA PHE A 240 -11.48 -22.27 -0.09
C PHE A 240 -10.91 -22.64 -1.47
N ALA A 241 -11.38 -22.00 -2.54
CA ALA A 241 -10.84 -22.20 -3.89
C ALA A 241 -9.52 -21.45 -4.09
N SER A 242 -9.24 -20.43 -3.27
CA SER A 242 -8.01 -19.62 -3.35
C SER A 242 -7.65 -19.08 -1.95
N LEU A 243 -7.17 -19.97 -1.09
CA LEU A 243 -6.86 -19.63 0.31
C LEU A 243 -5.86 -18.48 0.42
N GLY A 244 -4.91 -18.38 -0.50
CA GLY A 244 -3.86 -17.37 -0.46
C GLY A 244 -4.34 -15.92 -0.54
N ILE A 245 -5.54 -15.66 -1.10
CA ILE A 245 -6.10 -14.30 -1.13
C ILE A 245 -7.04 -14.00 0.04
N SER A 246 -7.42 -15.01 0.83
CA SER A 246 -8.34 -14.83 1.96
C SER A 246 -7.82 -13.78 2.93
N TYR A 247 -8.69 -12.90 3.38
CA TYR A 247 -8.42 -11.79 4.30
C TYR A 247 -7.53 -10.66 3.75
N HIS A 248 -7.01 -10.80 2.53
CA HIS A 248 -6.23 -9.74 1.88
C HIS A 248 -7.11 -8.66 1.26
N PRO A 249 -6.59 -7.44 1.11
CA PRO A 249 -7.31 -6.35 0.48
C PRO A 249 -7.56 -6.61 -1.01
N MET A 250 -8.77 -6.31 -1.45
CA MET A 250 -9.10 -6.20 -2.87
C MET A 250 -8.41 -4.99 -3.50
N ALA A 251 -8.47 -4.84 -4.82
CA ALA A 251 -8.00 -3.63 -5.50
C ALA A 251 -8.65 -2.35 -4.93
N THR A 252 -9.93 -2.42 -4.54
CA THR A 252 -10.66 -1.33 -3.86
C THR A 252 -10.08 -1.02 -2.49
N GLY A 253 -9.68 -2.03 -1.70
CA GLY A 253 -9.01 -1.84 -0.42
C GLY A 253 -7.64 -1.18 -0.55
N HIS A 254 -6.92 -1.44 -1.65
CA HIS A 254 -5.69 -0.73 -1.95
C HIS A 254 -5.93 0.71 -2.40
N SER A 255 -6.84 0.94 -3.36
CA SER A 255 -7.08 2.28 -3.92
C SER A 255 -7.86 3.21 -2.98
N GLY A 256 -8.84 2.70 -2.26
CA GLY A 256 -9.68 3.47 -1.33
C GLY A 256 -9.16 3.49 0.10
N GLY A 257 -8.42 2.46 0.52
CA GLY A 257 -7.90 2.31 1.89
C GLY A 257 -6.42 2.66 2.01
N TYR A 258 -5.54 1.75 1.61
CA TYR A 258 -4.10 1.87 1.80
C TYR A 258 -3.47 3.07 1.10
N TYR A 259 -3.82 3.32 -0.17
CA TYR A 259 -3.21 4.38 -0.97
C TYR A 259 -3.45 5.79 -0.39
N PRO A 260 -4.67 6.20 -0.02
CA PRO A 260 -4.90 7.52 0.58
C PRO A 260 -4.12 7.71 1.89
N VAL A 261 -4.09 6.69 2.75
CA VAL A 261 -3.35 6.72 4.03
C VAL A 261 -1.85 6.84 3.79
N PHE A 262 -1.29 6.01 2.89
CA PHE A 262 0.11 6.08 2.52
C PHE A 262 0.47 7.43 1.88
N ARG A 263 -0.35 7.92 0.95
CA ARG A 263 -0.13 9.23 0.30
C ARG A 263 -0.01 10.36 1.31
N THR A 264 -0.88 10.39 2.32
CA THR A 264 -0.84 11.40 3.38
C THR A 264 0.41 11.26 4.25
N ALA A 265 0.81 10.05 4.61
CA ALA A 265 1.98 9.80 5.45
C ALA A 265 3.32 10.01 4.71
N ALA A 266 3.32 9.92 3.39
CA ALA A 266 4.49 10.09 2.53
C ALA A 266 4.73 11.55 2.08
N ALA A 267 3.77 12.45 2.32
CA ALA A 267 3.83 13.86 1.91
C ALA A 267 4.87 14.72 2.66
#